data_e93f9d5354d22a4d94464cdf5a124278
#
_entry.id   e93f9d5354d22a4d94464cdf5a124278
#
_cell.length_a   1.000
_cell.length_b   1.000
_cell.length_c   1.000
_cell.angle_alpha   90.00
_cell.angle_beta   90.00
_cell.angle_gamma   90.00
#
_symmetry.space_group_name_H-M   'P 1'
#
loop_
_entity.id
_entity.type
_entity.pdbx_description
1 polymer ?
#
loop_
_entity_poly.entity_id
_entity_poly.type
_entity_poly.pdbx_seq_one_letter_code
_entity_poly.pdbx_strand_id
1 'polypeptide(L)'
;IRKYFGRISRPILDRIDICTETVSLNYDELENRGEEESSAQIRERVMEAQKIQTKRYEGESFRYNGELTAQGVKRYCVLSADAEAYLRGIFDQLTARGYHKILKVARSIADLDHSQEIKRHHLSEAVCYRSFPQDNTDVNV
;
A
#
# COMPACT_ATOMS: atom_id res chain seq x y z
N ILE A 1 11.61 -13.28 -15.50
CA ILE A 1 11.29 -12.31 -14.45
C ILE A 1 12.32 -12.36 -13.33
N ARG A 2 12.64 -13.51 -12.69
CA ARG A 2 13.65 -13.65 -11.61
C ARG A 2 15.03 -13.07 -11.97
N LYS A 3 15.50 -13.25 -13.20
CA LYS A 3 16.81 -12.75 -13.67
C LYS A 3 16.87 -11.22 -13.81
N TYR A 4 15.72 -10.56 -13.90
CA TYR A 4 15.62 -9.10 -14.02
C TYR A 4 15.65 -8.42 -12.64
N PHE A 5 14.91 -8.94 -11.66
CA PHE A 5 14.90 -8.43 -10.29
C PHE A 5 16.26 -8.55 -9.59
N GLY A 6 17.04 -9.59 -9.89
CA GLY A 6 18.42 -9.74 -9.40
C GLY A 6 19.40 -8.65 -9.87
N ARG A 7 19.01 -7.81 -10.86
CA ARG A 7 19.80 -6.67 -11.35
C ARG A 7 19.41 -5.33 -10.71
N ILE A 8 18.28 -5.29 -10.01
CA ILE A 8 17.81 -4.08 -9.33
C ILE A 8 18.34 -4.13 -7.90
N SER A 9 19.07 -3.09 -7.48
CA SER A 9 19.61 -3.05 -6.13
C SER A 9 18.48 -2.90 -5.07
N ARG A 10 18.64 -3.53 -3.91
CA ARG A 10 17.70 -3.39 -2.78
C ARG A 10 17.36 -1.93 -2.45
N PRO A 11 18.31 -0.97 -2.44
CA PRO A 11 17.98 0.43 -2.21
C PRO A 11 17.04 1.06 -3.24
N ILE A 12 17.00 0.56 -4.47
CA ILE A 12 16.03 1.02 -5.49
C ILE A 12 14.66 0.44 -5.20
N LEU A 13 14.58 -0.86 -4.93
CA LEU A 13 13.33 -1.52 -4.54
C LEU A 13 12.70 -0.87 -3.30
N ASP A 14 13.52 -0.51 -2.33
CA ASP A 14 13.07 0.18 -1.12
C ASP A 14 12.47 1.57 -1.38
N ARG A 15 12.74 2.17 -2.55
CA ARG A 15 12.15 3.44 -2.98
C ARG A 15 10.80 3.29 -3.67
N ILE A 16 10.44 2.10 -4.14
CA ILE A 16 9.14 1.82 -4.74
C ILE A 16 8.10 1.69 -3.63
N ASP A 17 6.97 2.36 -3.76
CA ASP A 17 5.91 2.31 -2.74
C ASP A 17 4.96 1.14 -2.95
N ILE A 18 4.61 0.84 -4.19
CA ILE A 18 3.65 -0.19 -4.59
C ILE A 18 4.26 -1.05 -5.68
N CYS A 19 4.20 -2.36 -5.51
CA CYS A 19 4.56 -3.36 -6.50
C CYS A 19 3.37 -4.30 -6.69
N THR A 20 2.95 -4.51 -7.94
CA THR A 20 1.88 -5.43 -8.29
C THR A 20 2.38 -6.47 -9.27
N GLU A 21 1.91 -7.70 -9.13
CA GLU A 21 2.16 -8.76 -10.08
C GLU A 21 0.98 -8.84 -11.05
N THR A 22 1.28 -8.81 -12.35
CA THR A 22 0.27 -8.99 -13.40
C THR A 22 0.27 -10.42 -13.88
N VAL A 23 -0.90 -11.03 -13.96
CA VAL A 23 -1.10 -12.36 -14.52
C VAL A 23 -1.36 -12.24 -16.02
N SER A 24 -0.84 -13.19 -16.81
CA SER A 24 -1.17 -13.28 -18.22
C SER A 24 -2.61 -13.73 -18.37
N LEU A 25 -3.41 -12.97 -19.12
CA LEU A 25 -4.77 -13.34 -19.46
C LEU A 25 -4.76 -14.47 -20.49
N ASN A 26 -5.67 -15.43 -20.36
CA ASN A 26 -5.95 -16.41 -21.39
C ASN A 26 -7.01 -15.86 -22.37
N TYR A 27 -7.22 -16.58 -23.49
CA TYR A 27 -8.13 -16.13 -24.53
C TYR A 27 -9.58 -16.00 -24.04
N ASP A 28 -10.04 -16.95 -23.23
CA ASP A 28 -11.41 -16.97 -22.71
C ASP A 28 -11.67 -15.80 -21.74
N GLU A 29 -10.65 -15.40 -20.97
CA GLU A 29 -10.72 -14.22 -20.08
C GLU A 29 -10.76 -12.91 -20.86
N LEU A 30 -10.15 -12.86 -22.06
CA LEU A 30 -10.22 -11.70 -22.95
C LEU A 30 -11.58 -11.58 -23.65
N GLU A 31 -12.20 -12.70 -24.01
CA GLU A 31 -13.53 -12.75 -24.65
C GLU A 31 -14.65 -12.48 -23.65
N ASN A 32 -14.55 -13.03 -22.44
CA ASN A 32 -15.52 -12.85 -21.36
C ASN A 32 -15.26 -11.56 -20.56
N ARG A 33 -15.26 -10.42 -21.25
CA ARG A 33 -15.25 -9.12 -20.59
C ARG A 33 -16.59 -8.91 -19.86
N GLY A 34 -16.61 -9.22 -18.58
CA GLY A 34 -17.68 -8.77 -17.69
C GLY A 34 -17.78 -7.23 -17.67
N GLU A 35 -18.74 -6.67 -17.01
CA GLU A 35 -18.82 -5.22 -16.79
C GLU A 35 -17.60 -4.76 -15.99
N GLU A 36 -16.59 -4.26 -16.70
CA GLU A 36 -15.40 -3.67 -16.09
C GLU A 36 -15.76 -2.31 -15.49
N GLU A 37 -15.15 -2.00 -14.35
CA GLU A 37 -15.32 -0.71 -13.72
C GLU A 37 -14.80 0.42 -14.63
N SER A 38 -15.63 1.43 -14.87
CA SER A 38 -15.28 2.54 -15.74
C SER A 38 -14.25 3.48 -15.08
N SER A 39 -13.46 4.16 -15.90
CA SER A 39 -12.53 5.20 -15.43
C SER A 39 -13.24 6.33 -14.66
N ALA A 40 -14.52 6.58 -14.94
CA ALA A 40 -15.32 7.57 -14.22
C ALA A 40 -15.59 7.13 -12.78
N GLN A 41 -15.98 5.87 -12.56
CA GLN A 41 -16.21 5.30 -11.23
C GLN A 41 -14.92 5.24 -10.40
N ILE A 42 -13.80 4.85 -11.03
CA ILE A 42 -12.48 4.86 -10.37
C ILE A 42 -12.11 6.28 -9.95
N ARG A 43 -12.30 7.26 -10.85
CA ARG A 43 -12.01 8.68 -10.56
C ARG A 43 -12.84 9.20 -9.39
N GLU A 44 -14.12 8.87 -9.32
CA GLU A 44 -15.00 9.30 -8.24
C GLU A 44 -14.47 8.82 -6.89
N ARG A 45 -14.15 7.53 -6.75
CA ARG A 45 -13.54 6.95 -5.55
C ARG A 45 -12.24 7.63 -5.14
N VAL A 46 -11.36 7.88 -6.11
CA VAL A 46 -10.08 8.56 -5.88
C VAL A 46 -10.31 9.99 -5.38
N MET A 47 -11.25 10.73 -5.99
CA MET A 47 -11.58 12.09 -5.57
C MET A 47 -12.17 12.15 -4.16
N GLU A 48 -12.96 11.16 -3.76
CA GLU A 48 -13.47 11.08 -2.38
C GLU A 48 -12.34 10.87 -1.37
N ALA A 49 -11.43 9.93 -1.63
CA ALA A 49 -10.26 9.73 -0.80
C ALA A 49 -9.37 10.99 -0.71
N GLN A 50 -9.20 11.71 -1.83
CA GLN A 50 -8.45 12.97 -1.84
C GLN A 50 -9.13 14.07 -1.01
N LYS A 51 -10.46 14.17 -1.05
CA LYS A 51 -11.20 15.12 -0.18
C LYS A 51 -10.98 14.82 1.30
N ILE A 52 -10.99 13.54 1.70
CA ILE A 52 -10.71 13.12 3.07
C ILE A 52 -9.29 13.57 3.48
N GLN A 53 -8.29 13.36 2.63
CA GLN A 53 -6.91 13.75 2.90
C GLN A 53 -6.77 15.27 2.99
N THR A 54 -7.33 16.01 2.05
CA THR A 54 -7.28 17.48 2.05
C THR A 54 -7.88 18.06 3.33
N LYS A 55 -9.01 17.51 3.78
CA LYS A 55 -9.64 17.94 5.05
C LYS A 55 -8.80 17.57 6.26
N ARG A 56 -8.18 16.36 6.26
CA ARG A 56 -7.31 15.89 7.35
C ARG A 56 -6.08 16.77 7.53
N TYR A 57 -5.52 17.26 6.44
CA TYR A 57 -4.27 18.00 6.40
C TYR A 57 -4.46 19.52 6.25
N GLU A 58 -5.65 20.01 6.52
CA GLU A 58 -5.92 21.45 6.50
C GLU A 58 -4.99 22.19 7.48
N GLY A 59 -4.25 23.18 6.98
CA GLY A 59 -3.26 23.92 7.77
C GLY A 59 -1.87 23.28 7.88
N GLU A 60 -1.66 22.08 7.32
CA GLU A 60 -0.35 21.43 7.28
C GLU A 60 0.44 21.78 6.00
N SER A 61 1.73 21.48 5.99
CA SER A 61 2.61 21.67 4.82
C SER A 61 2.49 20.59 3.74
N PHE A 62 1.74 19.54 3.99
CA PHE A 62 1.48 18.42 3.08
C PHE A 62 -0.02 18.27 2.84
N ARG A 63 -0.39 17.71 1.68
CA ARG A 63 -1.78 17.52 1.24
C ARG A 63 -2.20 16.05 1.12
N TYR A 64 -1.24 15.16 0.90
CA TYR A 64 -1.48 13.76 0.61
C TYR A 64 -0.70 12.83 1.53
N ASN A 65 -1.21 11.64 1.75
CA ASN A 65 -0.57 10.63 2.60
C ASN A 65 0.89 10.34 2.17
N GLY A 66 1.18 10.39 0.86
CA GLY A 66 2.52 10.17 0.33
C GLY A 66 3.56 11.20 0.80
N GLU A 67 3.12 12.41 1.13
CA GLU A 67 3.99 13.53 1.53
C GLU A 67 4.30 13.54 3.04
N LEU A 68 3.63 12.68 3.83
CA LEU A 68 3.81 12.62 5.28
C LEU A 68 5.29 12.43 5.66
N THR A 69 5.77 13.26 6.57
CA THR A 69 7.05 13.06 7.28
C THR A 69 6.91 11.89 8.28
N ALA A 70 8.01 11.44 8.87
CA ALA A 70 7.97 10.44 9.94
C ALA A 70 7.07 10.89 11.12
N GLN A 71 7.11 12.18 11.47
CA GLN A 71 6.24 12.74 12.50
C GLN A 71 4.77 12.78 12.05
N GLY A 72 4.51 13.11 10.77
CA GLY A 72 3.17 13.05 10.18
C GLY A 72 2.60 11.64 10.19
N VAL A 73 3.40 10.63 9.86
CA VAL A 73 2.97 9.22 9.94
C VAL A 73 2.56 8.86 11.35
N LYS A 74 3.36 9.21 12.36
CA LYS A 74 3.03 8.97 13.78
C LYS A 74 1.72 9.63 14.21
N ARG A 75 1.44 10.82 13.69
CA ARG A 75 0.24 11.62 14.06
C ARG A 75 -1.02 11.16 13.35
N TYR A 76 -0.93 10.82 12.06
CA TYR A 76 -2.10 10.63 11.20
C TYR A 76 -2.37 9.18 10.77
N CYS A 77 -1.40 8.27 10.90
CA CYS A 77 -1.59 6.86 10.62
C CYS A 77 -1.98 6.11 11.90
N VAL A 78 -3.15 6.44 12.46
CA VAL A 78 -3.68 5.79 13.67
C VAL A 78 -4.08 4.36 13.34
N LEU A 79 -3.56 3.42 14.11
CA LEU A 79 -3.84 1.99 13.97
C LEU A 79 -4.91 1.55 14.95
N SER A 80 -5.78 0.64 14.53
CA SER A 80 -6.62 -0.12 15.45
C SER A 80 -5.75 -1.13 16.24
N ALA A 81 -6.24 -1.63 17.35
CA ALA A 81 -5.48 -2.54 18.23
C ALA A 81 -5.02 -3.83 17.51
N ASP A 82 -5.87 -4.39 16.63
CA ASP A 82 -5.56 -5.56 15.83
C ASP A 82 -4.54 -5.27 14.71
N ALA A 83 -4.57 -4.07 14.12
CA ALA A 83 -3.57 -3.61 13.16
C ALA A 83 -2.21 -3.40 13.84
N GLU A 84 -2.19 -2.82 15.03
CA GLU A 84 -0.95 -2.66 15.80
C GLU A 84 -0.33 -4.00 16.18
N ALA A 85 -1.14 -4.96 16.63
CA ALA A 85 -0.67 -6.31 16.93
C ALA A 85 -0.08 -7.01 15.71
N TYR A 86 -0.74 -6.88 14.54
CA TYR A 86 -0.23 -7.42 13.28
C TYR A 86 1.09 -6.77 12.88
N LEU A 87 1.18 -5.43 12.95
CA LEU A 87 2.40 -4.69 12.60
C LEU A 87 3.59 -5.07 13.49
N ARG A 88 3.36 -5.26 14.79
CA ARG A 88 4.38 -5.74 15.73
C ARG A 88 4.91 -7.13 15.34
N GLY A 89 4.04 -8.02 14.87
CA GLY A 89 4.41 -9.37 14.45
C GLY A 89 5.31 -9.42 13.21
N ILE A 90 5.27 -8.39 12.35
CA ILE A 90 6.09 -8.32 11.13
C ILE A 90 7.23 -7.30 11.22
N PHE A 91 7.35 -6.59 12.34
CA PHE A 91 8.24 -5.43 12.47
C PHE A 91 9.72 -5.76 12.20
N ASP A 92 10.19 -6.90 12.66
CA ASP A 92 11.59 -7.33 12.50
C ASP A 92 11.97 -7.60 11.02
N GLN A 93 10.97 -7.76 10.15
CA GLN A 93 11.17 -7.97 8.71
C GLN A 93 11.20 -6.65 7.94
N LEU A 94 10.95 -5.52 8.60
CA LEU A 94 10.80 -4.22 7.96
C LEU A 94 12.03 -3.34 8.17
N THR A 95 12.43 -2.64 7.10
CA THR A 95 13.31 -1.49 7.26
C THR A 95 12.52 -0.29 7.80
N ALA A 96 13.19 0.67 8.45
CA ALA A 96 12.55 1.90 8.92
C ALA A 96 11.82 2.65 7.78
N ARG A 97 12.40 2.63 6.56
CA ARG A 97 11.77 3.21 5.37
C ARG A 97 10.55 2.40 4.95
N GLY A 98 10.66 1.07 4.91
CA GLY A 98 9.56 0.15 4.61
C GLY A 98 8.39 0.33 5.55
N TYR A 99 8.65 0.44 6.85
CA TYR A 99 7.64 0.72 7.87
C TYR A 99 6.83 1.99 7.57
N HIS A 100 7.49 3.13 7.31
CA HIS A 100 6.78 4.37 6.99
C HIS A 100 5.98 4.28 5.69
N LYS A 101 6.51 3.60 4.67
CA LYS A 101 5.82 3.43 3.39
C LYS A 101 4.57 2.56 3.52
N ILE A 102 4.65 1.45 4.23
CA ILE A 102 3.49 0.58 4.52
C ILE A 102 2.39 1.39 5.20
N LEU A 103 2.71 2.19 6.19
CA LEU A 103 1.72 3.01 6.90
C LEU A 103 1.07 4.08 6.01
N LYS A 104 1.82 4.72 5.11
CA LYS A 104 1.27 5.68 4.14
C LYS A 104 0.33 5.01 3.14
N VAL A 105 0.70 3.84 2.63
CA VAL A 105 -0.15 3.06 1.73
C VAL A 105 -1.40 2.57 2.46
N ALA A 106 -1.24 1.98 3.66
CA ALA A 106 -2.36 1.52 4.47
C ALA A 106 -3.33 2.67 4.85
N ARG A 107 -2.80 3.89 5.09
CA ARG A 107 -3.65 5.07 5.30
C ARG A 107 -4.45 5.42 4.04
N SER A 108 -3.86 5.31 2.86
CA SER A 108 -4.57 5.56 1.60
C SER A 108 -5.65 4.50 1.32
N ILE A 109 -5.38 3.23 1.61
CA ILE A 109 -6.38 2.16 1.53
C ILE A 109 -7.52 2.42 2.51
N ALA A 110 -7.21 2.80 3.75
CA ALA A 110 -8.23 3.14 4.74
C ALA A 110 -9.05 4.39 4.37
N ASP A 111 -8.48 5.35 3.63
CA ASP A 111 -9.22 6.49 3.10
C ASP A 111 -10.19 6.08 1.99
N LEU A 112 -9.80 5.14 1.12
CA LEU A 112 -10.68 4.53 0.11
C LEU A 112 -11.81 3.73 0.73
N ASP A 113 -11.60 3.14 1.91
CA ASP A 113 -12.59 2.42 2.71
C ASP A 113 -13.37 3.34 3.69
N HIS A 114 -13.19 4.66 3.59
CA HIS A 114 -13.80 5.65 4.48
C HIS A 114 -13.57 5.37 5.99
N SER A 115 -12.50 4.64 6.32
CA SER A 115 -12.16 4.27 7.69
C SER A 115 -11.33 5.34 8.38
N GLN A 116 -11.70 5.69 9.62
CA GLN A 116 -10.95 6.66 10.42
C GLN A 116 -9.60 6.10 10.88
N GLU A 117 -9.56 4.83 11.24
CA GLU A 117 -8.36 4.12 11.68
C GLU A 117 -7.89 3.13 10.60
N ILE A 118 -6.60 2.87 10.61
CA ILE A 118 -6.02 1.79 9.80
C ILE A 118 -6.32 0.47 10.49
N LYS A 119 -7.18 -0.35 9.90
CA LYS A 119 -7.52 -1.69 10.38
C LYS A 119 -6.52 -2.72 9.84
N ARG A 120 -6.54 -3.93 10.42
CA ARG A 120 -5.63 -5.02 10.04
C ARG A 120 -5.67 -5.33 8.54
N HIS A 121 -6.83 -5.36 7.90
CA HIS A 121 -6.93 -5.69 6.47
C HIS A 121 -6.30 -4.60 5.59
N HIS A 122 -6.42 -3.31 5.92
CA HIS A 122 -5.73 -2.24 5.20
C HIS A 122 -4.20 -2.40 5.28
N LEU A 123 -3.71 -2.76 6.46
CA LEU A 123 -2.28 -2.95 6.68
C LEU A 123 -1.77 -4.22 5.98
N SER A 124 -2.53 -5.30 6.02
CA SER A 124 -2.21 -6.56 5.32
C SER A 124 -2.13 -6.33 3.81
N GLU A 125 -3.09 -5.60 3.23
CA GLU A 125 -3.08 -5.23 1.81
C GLU A 125 -1.86 -4.37 1.46
N ALA A 126 -1.53 -3.37 2.28
CA ALA A 126 -0.35 -2.54 2.07
C ALA A 126 0.96 -3.33 2.11
N VAL A 127 1.03 -4.37 2.94
CA VAL A 127 2.17 -5.30 3.00
C VAL A 127 2.26 -6.14 1.73
N CYS A 128 1.13 -6.63 1.19
CA CYS A 128 1.10 -7.37 -0.07
C CYS A 128 1.68 -6.55 -1.24
N TYR A 129 1.40 -5.25 -1.30
CA TYR A 129 1.98 -4.36 -2.32
C TYR A 129 3.49 -4.13 -2.18
N ARG A 130 4.11 -4.58 -1.08
CA ARG A 130 5.56 -4.48 -0.87
C ARG A 130 6.29 -5.82 -0.90
N SER A 131 5.56 -6.91 -1.05
CA SER A 131 6.16 -8.24 -1.19
C SER A 131 6.75 -8.37 -2.60
N PHE A 132 8.08 -8.43 -2.69
CA PHE A 132 8.76 -8.66 -3.96
C PHE A 132 8.93 -10.17 -4.17
N PRO A 133 8.91 -10.67 -5.42
CA PRO A 133 9.06 -12.11 -5.72
C PRO A 133 10.36 -12.77 -5.22
N GLN A 134 11.29 -12.01 -4.67
CA GLN A 134 12.55 -12.49 -4.10
C GLN A 134 12.44 -12.95 -2.64
N ASP A 135 11.41 -12.54 -1.91
CA ASP A 135 11.31 -12.83 -0.47
C ASP A 135 10.84 -14.27 -0.18
N ASN A 136 10.47 -15.04 -1.21
CA ASN A 136 10.02 -16.44 -1.08
C ASN A 136 11.15 -17.48 -1.22
N THR A 137 12.42 -17.10 -1.13
CA THR A 137 13.54 -18.04 -1.31
C THR A 137 14.12 -18.61 -0.01
N ASP A 138 13.64 -18.17 1.15
CA ASP A 138 14.16 -18.65 2.47
C ASP A 138 13.14 -19.46 3.28
N VAL A 139 12.14 -20.07 2.64
CA VAL A 139 11.29 -21.09 3.30
C VAL A 139 11.54 -22.44 2.63
N ASN A 140 12.74 -22.96 2.83
CA ASN A 140 13.04 -24.38 2.74
C ASN A 140 14.24 -24.66 3.67
N VAL A 141 14.00 -25.08 4.85
CA VAL A 141 14.50 -26.30 5.50
C VAL A 141 13.71 -26.49 6.78
#